data_f2f85020b20f81ef9ff52b5bb74f0add
#
_entry.id   f2f85020b20f81ef9ff52b5bb74f0add
#
_cell.length_a   1.000
_cell.length_b   1.000
_cell.length_c   1.000
_cell.angle_alpha   90.00
_cell.angle_beta   90.00
_cell.angle_gamma   90.00
#
_symmetry.space_group_name_H-M   'P 1'
#
loop_
_entity.id
_entity.type
_entity.pdbx_description
1 polymer ?
#
loop_
_entity_poly.entity_id
_entity_poly.type
_entity_poly.pdbx_seq_one_letter_code
_entity_poly.pdbx_strand_id
1 'polypeptide(L)'
;MTRERFIDLVRTEQEPLRRFMLGLCSGNQSLADDIAQDSLVRAYVASGSFLGLSKFSTWLFRIAYNCFIDHYRKATVDTVSDESLEAQSVLSDDATDDSFRYQQLYQALDRIAENERAAIVLHYFEDRDIKEIASIMQIPTGTVKYLLSVGRNHLKEHLSV
;
A
#
# COMPACT_ATOMS: atom_id res chain seq x y z
N MET A 1 -19.50 -16.39 4.59
CA MET A 1 -18.34 -16.92 3.84
C MET A 1 -17.71 -18.06 4.62
N THR A 2 -17.46 -19.17 3.98
CA THR A 2 -16.79 -20.30 4.62
C THR A 2 -15.28 -20.04 4.71
N ARG A 3 -14.62 -20.75 5.62
CA ARG A 3 -13.17 -20.68 5.78
C ARG A 3 -12.44 -21.06 4.49
N GLU A 4 -12.87 -22.13 3.84
CA GLU A 4 -12.24 -22.59 2.60
C GLU A 4 -12.40 -21.55 1.48
N ARG A 5 -13.55 -20.92 1.38
CA ARG A 5 -13.80 -19.87 0.40
C ARG A 5 -12.89 -18.66 0.63
N PHE A 6 -12.74 -18.26 1.89
CA PHE A 6 -11.83 -17.15 2.25
C PHE A 6 -10.38 -17.47 1.86
N ILE A 7 -9.92 -18.68 2.19
CA ILE A 7 -8.55 -19.10 1.87
C ILE A 7 -8.32 -19.07 0.35
N ASP A 8 -9.27 -19.58 -0.43
CA ASP A 8 -9.16 -19.58 -1.90
C ASP A 8 -9.08 -18.15 -2.45
N LEU A 9 -9.90 -17.25 -1.95
CA LEU A 9 -9.88 -15.85 -2.39
C LEU A 9 -8.57 -15.16 -2.00
N VAL A 10 -8.06 -15.39 -0.80
CA VAL A 10 -6.80 -14.83 -0.34
C VAL A 10 -5.63 -15.32 -1.20
N ARG A 11 -5.64 -16.58 -1.60
CA ARG A 11 -4.56 -17.12 -2.45
C ARG A 11 -4.39 -16.35 -3.74
N THR A 12 -5.49 -15.91 -4.36
CA THR A 12 -5.44 -15.14 -5.60
C THR A 12 -4.95 -13.71 -5.36
N GLU A 13 -5.08 -13.20 -4.14
CA GLU A 13 -4.78 -11.81 -3.81
C GLU A 13 -3.48 -11.63 -3.03
N GLN A 14 -2.76 -12.70 -2.70
CA GLN A 14 -1.54 -12.61 -1.90
C GLN A 14 -0.45 -11.77 -2.55
N GLU A 15 -0.14 -12.02 -3.81
CA GLU A 15 0.89 -11.28 -4.52
C GLU A 15 0.52 -9.81 -4.74
N PRO A 16 -0.70 -9.50 -5.22
CA PRO A 16 -1.12 -8.10 -5.30
C PRO A 16 -1.09 -7.37 -3.96
N LEU A 17 -1.55 -8.03 -2.90
CA LEU A 17 -1.55 -7.44 -1.56
C LEU A 17 -0.12 -7.14 -1.09
N ARG A 18 0.79 -8.07 -1.31
CA ARG A 18 2.19 -7.91 -0.94
C ARG A 18 2.84 -6.74 -1.69
N ARG A 19 2.61 -6.64 -3.00
CA ARG A 19 3.12 -5.52 -3.81
C ARG A 19 2.56 -4.19 -3.32
N PHE A 20 1.26 -4.15 -3.02
CA PHE A 20 0.61 -2.95 -2.52
C PHE A 20 1.25 -2.50 -1.21
N MET A 21 1.40 -3.42 -0.27
CA MET A 21 2.02 -3.10 1.02
C MET A 21 3.48 -2.69 0.87
N LEU A 22 4.22 -3.34 -0.02
CA LEU A 22 5.61 -2.99 -0.27
C LEU A 22 5.74 -1.57 -0.82
N GLY A 23 4.85 -1.18 -1.73
CA GLY A 23 4.78 0.19 -2.25
C GLY A 23 4.44 1.21 -1.18
N LEU A 24 3.44 0.92 -0.34
CA LEU A 24 3.04 1.80 0.76
C LEU A 24 4.15 1.97 1.79
N CYS A 25 4.89 0.91 2.08
CA CYS A 25 5.98 0.90 3.04
C CYS A 25 7.32 1.31 2.44
N SER A 26 7.29 1.84 1.22
CA SER A 26 8.48 2.39 0.53
C SER A 26 9.63 1.39 0.43
N GLY A 27 9.31 0.14 0.16
CA GLY A 27 10.29 -0.93 0.00
C GLY A 27 10.71 -1.61 1.29
N ASN A 28 10.19 -1.20 2.44
CA ASN A 28 10.48 -1.88 3.71
C ASN A 28 9.71 -3.20 3.79
N GLN A 29 10.38 -4.28 3.41
CA GLN A 29 9.78 -5.60 3.27
C GLN A 29 9.28 -6.16 4.62
N SER A 30 10.03 -5.99 5.67
CA SER A 30 9.66 -6.46 7.00
C SER A 30 8.37 -5.81 7.50
N LEU A 31 8.28 -4.49 7.38
CA LEU A 31 7.08 -3.73 7.75
C LEU A 31 5.90 -4.09 6.86
N ALA A 32 6.13 -4.21 5.56
CA ALA A 32 5.09 -4.58 4.60
C ALA A 32 4.49 -5.95 4.92
N ASP A 33 5.35 -6.93 5.24
CA ASP A 33 4.89 -8.27 5.59
C ASP A 33 4.09 -8.27 6.90
N ASP A 34 4.52 -7.50 7.90
CA ASP A 34 3.79 -7.36 9.17
C ASP A 34 2.40 -6.77 8.96
N ILE A 35 2.30 -5.71 8.19
CA ILE A 35 1.01 -5.06 7.91
C ILE A 35 0.12 -5.97 7.06
N ALA A 36 0.69 -6.68 6.10
CA ALA A 36 -0.05 -7.64 5.29
C ALA A 36 -0.64 -8.75 6.15
N GLN A 37 0.11 -9.30 7.09
CA GLN A 37 -0.39 -10.32 8.02
C GLN A 37 -1.52 -9.79 8.88
N ASP A 38 -1.35 -8.60 9.47
CA ASP A 38 -2.41 -7.95 10.26
C ASP A 38 -3.67 -7.74 9.42
N SER A 39 -3.50 -7.34 8.17
CA SER A 39 -4.61 -7.13 7.24
C SER A 39 -5.38 -8.42 6.99
N LEU A 40 -4.67 -9.52 6.80
CA LEU A 40 -5.29 -10.83 6.58
C LEU A 40 -6.03 -11.32 7.81
N VAL A 41 -5.50 -11.09 9.00
CA VAL A 41 -6.18 -11.43 10.26
C VAL A 41 -7.47 -10.61 10.39
N ARG A 42 -7.39 -9.29 10.17
CA ARG A 42 -8.58 -8.42 10.22
C ARG A 42 -9.62 -8.83 9.18
N ALA A 43 -9.18 -9.18 7.98
CA ALA A 43 -10.06 -9.64 6.91
C ALA A 43 -10.75 -10.95 7.29
N TYR A 44 -10.02 -11.88 7.87
CA TYR A 44 -10.59 -13.16 8.33
C TYR A 44 -11.66 -12.92 9.38
N VAL A 45 -11.38 -12.11 10.40
CA VAL A 45 -12.34 -11.79 11.46
C VAL A 45 -13.59 -11.10 10.88
N ALA A 46 -13.42 -10.23 9.89
CA ALA A 46 -14.50 -9.49 9.27
C ALA A 46 -15.15 -10.23 8.10
N SER A 47 -14.72 -11.44 7.77
CA SER A 47 -15.16 -12.14 6.56
C SER A 47 -16.66 -12.40 6.50
N GLY A 48 -17.30 -12.56 7.65
CA GLY A 48 -18.75 -12.69 7.73
C GLY A 48 -19.52 -11.45 7.29
N SER A 49 -18.89 -10.29 7.32
CA SER A 49 -19.51 -9.02 6.91
C SER A 49 -19.32 -8.71 5.42
N PHE A 50 -18.55 -9.51 4.71
CA PHE A 50 -18.38 -9.33 3.27
C PHE A 50 -19.64 -9.75 2.53
N LEU A 51 -20.33 -8.79 1.92
CA LEU A 51 -21.64 -8.99 1.30
C LEU A 51 -21.57 -9.19 -0.23
N GLY A 52 -20.37 -9.15 -0.82
CA GLY A 52 -20.21 -9.29 -2.26
C GLY A 52 -20.62 -8.05 -3.05
N LEU A 53 -20.79 -6.90 -2.40
CA LEU A 53 -21.16 -5.64 -3.05
C LEU A 53 -19.99 -5.00 -3.82
N SER A 54 -18.78 -5.41 -3.52
CA SER A 54 -17.58 -5.04 -4.25
C SER A 54 -16.79 -6.31 -4.54
N LYS A 55 -15.76 -6.19 -5.39
CA LYS A 55 -14.81 -7.28 -5.59
C LYS A 55 -14.12 -7.60 -4.26
N PHE A 56 -13.80 -8.86 -4.04
CA PHE A 56 -13.05 -9.27 -2.84
C PHE A 56 -11.73 -8.51 -2.72
N SER A 57 -11.01 -8.32 -3.84
CA SER A 57 -9.75 -7.58 -3.84
C SER A 57 -9.92 -6.14 -3.36
N THR A 58 -10.98 -5.46 -3.78
CA THR A 58 -11.28 -4.09 -3.34
C THR A 58 -11.54 -4.05 -1.84
N TRP A 59 -12.34 -4.98 -1.34
CA TRP A 59 -12.65 -5.10 0.08
C TRP A 59 -11.40 -5.39 0.91
N LEU A 60 -10.58 -6.34 0.44
CA LEU A 60 -9.33 -6.71 1.13
C LEU A 60 -8.34 -5.55 1.13
N PHE A 61 -8.19 -4.87 0.01
CA PHE A 61 -7.26 -3.74 -0.10
C PHE A 61 -7.70 -2.55 0.76
N ARG A 62 -9.01 -2.34 0.93
CA ARG A 62 -9.52 -1.33 1.85
C ARG A 62 -9.10 -1.63 3.28
N ILE A 63 -9.25 -2.88 3.71
CA ILE A 63 -8.82 -3.32 5.04
C ILE A 63 -7.30 -3.12 5.20
N ALA A 64 -6.54 -3.49 4.19
CA ALA A 64 -5.08 -3.35 4.19
C ALA A 64 -4.64 -1.88 4.25
N TYR A 65 -5.29 -1.01 3.48
CA TYR A 65 -5.00 0.41 3.51
C TYR A 65 -5.29 1.00 4.90
N ASN A 66 -6.42 0.67 5.49
CA ASN A 66 -6.75 1.11 6.85
C ASN A 66 -5.74 0.59 7.87
N CYS A 67 -5.29 -0.63 7.72
CA CYS A 67 -4.26 -1.23 8.56
C CYS A 67 -2.95 -0.47 8.47
N PHE A 68 -2.55 -0.10 7.25
CA PHE A 68 -1.36 0.72 7.00
C PHE A 68 -1.48 2.09 7.68
N ILE A 69 -2.62 2.76 7.52
CA ILE A 69 -2.86 4.07 8.13
C ILE A 69 -2.78 3.97 9.66
N ASP A 70 -3.35 2.93 10.25
CA ASP A 70 -3.28 2.71 11.71
C ASP A 70 -1.83 2.54 12.17
N HIS A 71 -1.04 1.75 11.47
CA HIS A 71 0.38 1.56 11.76
C HIS A 71 1.17 2.86 11.61
N TYR A 72 0.89 3.60 10.55
CA TYR A 72 1.55 4.87 10.28
C TYR A 72 1.28 5.90 11.37
N ARG A 73 0.02 6.04 11.79
CA ARG A 73 -0.37 6.97 12.87
C ARG A 73 0.27 6.57 14.19
N LYS A 74 0.27 5.28 14.51
CA LYS A 74 0.87 4.78 15.74
C LYS A 74 2.38 5.06 15.77
N ALA A 75 3.08 4.80 14.69
CA ALA A 75 4.51 5.08 14.58
C ALA A 75 4.79 6.58 14.75
N THR A 76 3.95 7.46 14.17
CA THR A 76 4.11 8.91 14.29
C THR A 76 3.92 9.40 15.72
N VAL A 77 3.00 8.82 16.46
CA VAL A 77 2.76 9.18 17.87
C VAL A 77 3.90 8.68 18.76
N ASP A 78 4.41 7.47 18.50
CA ASP A 78 5.46 6.86 19.31
C ASP A 78 6.85 7.45 19.02
N THR A 79 7.04 8.10 17.89
CA THR A 79 8.36 8.57 17.42
C THR A 79 8.53 10.09 17.51
N VAL A 80 7.84 10.76 18.43
CA VAL A 80 8.06 12.20 18.65
C VAL A 80 9.52 12.53 18.98
N SER A 81 10.37 11.53 19.20
CA SER A 81 11.77 11.72 19.57
C SER A 81 12.79 10.95 18.77
N ASP A 82 12.40 10.11 17.82
CA ASP A 82 13.38 9.34 17.05
C ASP A 82 13.33 9.63 15.56
N GLU A 83 14.39 10.28 15.16
CA GLU A 83 14.67 10.73 13.82
C GLU A 83 15.08 9.62 12.89
N SER A 84 14.69 8.47 12.94
CA SER A 84 15.10 7.58 11.88
C SER A 84 14.50 6.23 12.06
N LEU A 85 13.33 6.14 11.59
CA LEU A 85 13.05 4.94 10.84
C LEU A 85 13.67 5.16 9.47
N GLU A 86 14.98 5.03 9.41
CA GLU A 86 15.63 4.83 8.14
C GLU A 86 14.92 3.64 7.50
N ALA A 87 14.22 3.90 6.44
CA ALA A 87 13.70 2.86 5.59
C ALA A 87 14.90 2.03 5.16
N GLN A 88 15.18 0.97 5.90
CA GLN A 88 16.11 -0.02 5.44
C GLN A 88 15.44 -0.73 4.29
N SER A 89 15.59 -0.15 3.12
CA SER A 89 15.25 -0.85 1.92
C SER A 89 16.21 -2.01 1.79
N VAL A 90 15.80 -3.16 2.24
CA VAL A 90 16.50 -4.40 1.98
C VAL A 90 16.11 -4.83 0.58
N LEU A 91 16.65 -4.11 -0.40
CA LEU A 91 16.73 -4.67 -1.73
C LEU A 91 17.85 -5.69 -1.70
N SER A 92 17.54 -6.90 -2.16
CA SER A 92 18.51 -7.97 -2.29
C SER A 92 19.79 -7.47 -2.97
N ASP A 93 20.92 -8.00 -2.57
CA ASP A 93 22.26 -7.63 -2.99
C ASP A 93 22.55 -7.77 -4.49
N ASP A 94 21.57 -8.12 -5.30
CA ASP A 94 21.75 -8.15 -6.75
C ASP A 94 21.66 -6.73 -7.29
N ALA A 95 22.81 -6.07 -7.31
CA ALA A 95 22.97 -4.75 -7.86
C ALA A 95 22.84 -4.78 -9.39
N THR A 96 21.61 -4.97 -9.87
CA THR A 96 21.29 -4.72 -11.27
C THR A 96 20.82 -3.27 -11.40
N ASP A 97 20.95 -2.69 -12.58
CA ASP A 97 20.43 -1.34 -12.87
C ASP A 97 18.95 -1.22 -12.49
N ASP A 98 18.19 -2.31 -12.60
CA ASP A 98 16.79 -2.37 -12.24
C ASP A 98 16.58 -2.24 -10.72
N SER A 99 17.40 -2.93 -9.92
CA SER A 99 17.36 -2.82 -8.45
C SER A 99 17.63 -1.38 -7.99
N PHE A 100 18.59 -0.71 -8.63
CA PHE A 100 18.92 0.67 -8.33
C PHE A 100 17.75 1.61 -8.65
N ARG A 101 17.07 1.41 -9.79
CA ARG A 101 15.90 2.20 -10.18
C ARG A 101 14.75 2.00 -9.22
N TYR A 102 14.48 0.76 -8.80
CA TYR A 102 13.45 0.47 -7.81
C TYR A 102 13.77 1.12 -6.47
N GLN A 103 15.02 1.10 -6.07
CA GLN A 103 15.43 1.75 -4.83
C GLN A 103 15.19 3.26 -4.88
N GLN A 104 15.53 3.91 -5.99
CA GLN A 104 15.26 5.34 -6.18
C GLN A 104 13.77 5.63 -6.14
N LEU A 105 12.96 4.79 -6.78
CA LEU A 105 11.51 4.94 -6.78
C LEU A 105 10.94 4.81 -5.37
N TYR A 106 11.36 3.82 -4.60
CA TYR A 106 10.89 3.66 -3.21
C TYR A 106 11.31 4.83 -2.35
N GLN A 107 12.51 5.34 -2.51
CA GLN A 107 12.98 6.52 -1.79
C GLN A 107 12.12 7.75 -2.10
N ALA A 108 11.77 7.92 -3.37
CA ALA A 108 10.91 9.02 -3.81
C ALA A 108 9.50 8.86 -3.24
N LEU A 109 8.95 7.64 -3.26
CA LEU A 109 7.63 7.35 -2.67
C LEU A 109 7.59 7.64 -1.18
N ASP A 110 8.69 7.41 -0.47
CA ASP A 110 8.79 7.69 0.95
C ASP A 110 8.70 9.18 1.28
N ARG A 111 9.04 10.04 0.32
CA ARG A 111 9.09 11.48 0.50
C ARG A 111 7.79 12.21 0.17
N ILE A 112 6.84 11.51 -0.44
CA ILE A 112 5.53 12.09 -0.72
C ILE A 112 4.53 11.69 0.38
N ALA A 113 3.41 12.42 0.47
CA ALA A 113 2.39 12.14 1.47
C ALA A 113 1.83 10.72 1.29
N GLU A 114 1.44 10.07 2.38
CA GLU A 114 0.98 8.67 2.37
C GLU A 114 -0.27 8.47 1.51
N ASN A 115 -1.16 9.45 1.46
CA ASN A 115 -2.36 9.35 0.62
C ASN A 115 -2.01 9.48 -0.87
N GLU A 116 -1.07 10.34 -1.22
CA GLU A 116 -0.55 10.45 -2.59
C GLU A 116 0.13 9.15 -3.01
N ARG A 117 0.95 8.61 -2.12
CA ARG A 117 1.66 7.34 -2.34
C ARG A 117 0.67 6.21 -2.59
N ALA A 118 -0.37 6.10 -1.76
CA ALA A 118 -1.39 5.07 -1.89
C ALA A 118 -2.09 5.15 -3.25
N ALA A 119 -2.51 6.34 -3.66
CA ALA A 119 -3.16 6.53 -4.96
C ALA A 119 -2.24 6.13 -6.12
N ILE A 120 -0.98 6.53 -6.06
CA ILE A 120 0.02 6.22 -7.08
C ILE A 120 0.28 4.71 -7.17
N VAL A 121 0.49 4.06 -6.03
CA VAL A 121 0.76 2.62 -6.00
C VAL A 121 -0.44 1.83 -6.53
N LEU A 122 -1.64 2.19 -6.11
CA LEU A 122 -2.86 1.52 -6.58
C LEU A 122 -3.06 1.69 -8.09
N HIS A 123 -2.80 2.86 -8.61
CA HIS A 123 -3.03 3.15 -10.03
C HIS A 123 -1.94 2.55 -10.92
N TYR A 124 -0.67 2.77 -10.59
CA TYR A 124 0.45 2.41 -11.46
C TYR A 124 1.01 1.02 -11.20
N PHE A 125 1.00 0.55 -9.96
CA PHE A 125 1.56 -0.76 -9.62
C PHE A 125 0.50 -1.87 -9.66
N GLU A 126 -0.75 -1.54 -9.29
CA GLU A 126 -1.82 -2.51 -9.17
C GLU A 126 -2.91 -2.36 -10.24
N ASP A 127 -2.72 -1.46 -11.20
CA ASP A 127 -3.63 -1.23 -12.32
C ASP A 127 -5.09 -1.00 -11.90
N ARG A 128 -5.29 -0.33 -10.76
CA ARG A 128 -6.63 -0.02 -10.30
C ARG A 128 -7.13 1.25 -10.98
N ASP A 129 -8.39 1.25 -11.38
CA ASP A 129 -9.01 2.45 -11.94
C ASP A 129 -9.41 3.42 -10.83
N ILE A 130 -9.80 4.64 -11.21
CA ILE A 130 -10.10 5.70 -10.26
C ILE A 130 -11.25 5.33 -9.33
N LYS A 131 -12.27 4.63 -9.83
CA LYS A 131 -13.41 4.20 -9.02
C LYS A 131 -12.99 3.17 -7.98
N GLU A 132 -12.15 2.22 -8.35
CA GLU A 132 -11.63 1.22 -7.42
C GLU A 132 -10.76 1.87 -6.35
N ILE A 133 -9.89 2.80 -6.73
CA ILE A 133 -9.04 3.54 -5.79
C ILE A 133 -9.90 4.33 -4.80
N ALA A 134 -10.93 5.02 -5.30
CA ALA A 134 -11.87 5.75 -4.46
C ALA A 134 -12.54 4.84 -3.43
N SER A 135 -12.93 3.64 -3.85
CA SER A 135 -13.55 2.65 -2.97
C SER A 135 -12.56 2.12 -1.93
N ILE A 136 -11.32 1.84 -2.34
CA ILE A 136 -10.27 1.32 -1.44
C ILE A 136 -9.90 2.37 -0.39
N MET A 137 -9.69 3.60 -0.82
CA MET A 137 -9.27 4.69 0.07
C MET A 137 -10.44 5.38 0.78
N GLN A 138 -11.68 5.09 0.36
CA GLN A 138 -12.91 5.71 0.89
C GLN A 138 -12.88 7.23 0.75
N ILE A 139 -12.57 7.70 -0.44
CA ILE A 139 -12.53 9.11 -0.81
C ILE A 139 -13.27 9.30 -2.14
N PRO A 140 -13.71 10.53 -2.45
CA PRO A 140 -14.35 10.81 -3.75
C PRO A 140 -13.40 10.62 -4.92
N THR A 141 -13.96 10.29 -6.09
CA THR A 141 -13.17 10.11 -7.32
C THR A 141 -12.40 11.36 -7.71
N GLY A 142 -12.97 12.53 -7.47
CA GLY A 142 -12.28 13.81 -7.72
C GLY A 142 -11.04 13.96 -6.86
N THR A 143 -11.10 13.50 -5.62
CA THR A 143 -9.95 13.51 -4.71
C THR A 143 -8.86 12.55 -5.21
N VAL A 144 -9.24 11.39 -5.73
CA VAL A 144 -8.28 10.45 -6.33
C VAL A 144 -7.53 11.11 -7.48
N LYS A 145 -8.25 11.77 -8.39
CA LYS A 145 -7.64 12.48 -9.53
C LYS A 145 -6.67 13.55 -9.06
N TYR A 146 -7.05 14.31 -8.05
CA TYR A 146 -6.20 15.33 -7.43
C TYR A 146 -4.92 14.70 -6.86
N LEU A 147 -5.06 13.63 -6.06
CA LEU A 147 -3.92 12.95 -5.45
C LEU A 147 -2.97 12.38 -6.50
N LEU A 148 -3.50 11.83 -7.59
CA LEU A 148 -2.67 11.31 -8.68
C LEU A 148 -1.90 12.42 -9.36
N SER A 149 -2.55 13.57 -9.61
CA SER A 149 -1.91 14.71 -10.27
C SER A 149 -0.81 15.31 -9.40
N VAL A 150 -1.13 15.63 -8.15
CA VAL A 150 -0.19 16.24 -7.20
C VAL A 150 0.91 15.25 -6.84
N GLY A 151 0.53 13.99 -6.62
CA GLY A 151 1.49 12.95 -6.28
C GLY A 151 2.51 12.72 -7.38
N ARG A 152 2.08 12.71 -8.64
CA ARG A 152 3.01 12.60 -9.78
C ARG A 152 4.00 13.76 -9.81
N ASN A 153 3.53 14.97 -9.58
CA ASN A 153 4.39 16.15 -9.56
C ASN A 153 5.42 16.09 -8.43
N HIS A 154 4.98 15.74 -7.22
CA HIS A 154 5.88 15.58 -6.08
C HIS A 154 6.88 14.46 -6.32
N LEU A 155 6.43 13.34 -6.88
CA LEU A 155 7.29 12.20 -7.17
C LEU A 155 8.39 12.58 -8.15
N LYS A 156 8.05 13.33 -9.20
CA LYS A 156 9.03 13.81 -10.19
C LYS A 156 10.10 14.68 -9.54
N GLU A 157 9.74 15.52 -8.58
CA GLU A 157 10.68 16.37 -7.86
C GLU A 157 11.72 15.52 -7.11
N HIS A 158 11.32 14.38 -6.58
CA HIS A 158 12.20 13.50 -5.82
C HIS A 158 12.91 12.46 -6.68
N LEU A 159 12.45 12.23 -7.90
CA LEU A 159 13.11 11.38 -8.88
C LEU A 159 14.10 12.15 -9.74
N SER A 160 14.63 13.24 -9.25
CA SER A 160 15.45 14.15 -10.02
C SER A 160 16.47 13.43 -10.91
N VAL A 161 16.31 13.62 -12.16
CA VAL A 161 17.23 13.18 -13.20
C VAL A 161 18.26 14.28 -13.41
#